data_c0c9e22639fecf647980fcdd71615717
#
_entry.id   c0c9e22639fecf647980fcdd71615717
#
_cell.length_a   1.000
_cell.length_b   1.000
_cell.length_c   1.000
_cell.angle_alpha   90.00
_cell.angle_beta   90.00
_cell.angle_gamma   90.00
#
_symmetry.space_group_name_H-M   'P 1'
#
loop_
_entity.id
_entity.type
_entity.pdbx_description
1 polymer ?
#
loop_
_entity_poly.entity_id
_entity_poly.type
_entity_poly.pdbx_seq_one_letter_code
_entity_poly.pdbx_strand_id
1 'polypeptide(L)'
;MADLPKGSISALWIIGLVYSVLGALFVALGIVLALTLEEGLLFCVIFGGIGLIFLILGIIFLGVEYRKRKNAEQLIASGRYVWGTIADWRVNRSIEVCGRHPIVLLVRYVDGRGQEHFFRSPSLRIVGGPQLRGKQVRVYYGDPDFRHYYVAADCEALSGRSCGEI
;
A
#
# COMPACT_ATOMS: atom_id res chain seq x y z
N MET A 1 -17.04 8.30 -10.98
CA MET A 1 -15.66 7.84 -11.06
C MET A 1 -15.21 7.63 -9.63
N ALA A 2 -14.95 6.40 -9.21
CA ALA A 2 -14.44 6.16 -7.85
C ALA A 2 -12.96 6.54 -7.88
N ASP A 3 -12.62 7.65 -7.24
CA ASP A 3 -11.24 8.09 -7.14
C ASP A 3 -10.45 7.06 -6.32
N LEU A 4 -9.45 6.46 -6.96
CA LEU A 4 -8.41 5.76 -6.25
C LEU A 4 -7.83 6.70 -5.21
N PRO A 5 -7.53 6.23 -3.99
CA PRO A 5 -6.96 7.09 -2.96
C PRO A 5 -5.63 7.65 -3.43
N LYS A 6 -5.63 8.87 -3.92
CA LYS A 6 -4.47 9.64 -4.41
C LYS A 6 -3.40 9.89 -3.34
N GLY A 7 -3.58 9.43 -2.12
CA GLY A 7 -2.75 9.79 -0.97
C GLY A 7 -1.95 8.68 -0.30
N SER A 8 -2.04 7.43 -0.71
CA SER A 8 -1.28 6.35 -0.07
C SER A 8 -0.03 6.01 -0.89
N ILE A 9 0.99 6.88 -0.83
CA ILE A 9 2.34 6.42 -1.14
C ILE A 9 2.67 5.44 -0.02
N SER A 10 2.63 4.14 -0.32
CA SER A 10 2.98 3.14 0.68
C SER A 10 4.46 3.29 1.01
N ALA A 11 4.82 3.16 2.28
CA ALA A 11 6.22 3.16 2.70
C ALA A 11 7.04 2.12 1.91
N LEU A 12 6.43 1.00 1.55
CA LEU A 12 7.03 -0.06 0.73
C LEU A 12 7.44 0.41 -0.66
N TRP A 13 6.66 1.31 -1.29
CA TRP A 13 7.01 1.86 -2.60
C TRP A 13 8.26 2.75 -2.53
N ILE A 14 8.34 3.60 -1.50
CA ILE A 14 9.53 4.45 -1.26
C ILE A 14 10.75 3.59 -0.97
N ILE A 15 10.62 2.60 -0.08
CA ILE A 15 11.67 1.65 0.24
C ILE A 15 12.14 0.93 -1.02
N GLY A 16 11.22 0.37 -1.81
CA GLY A 16 11.54 -0.33 -3.05
C GLY A 16 12.30 0.55 -4.05
N LEU A 17 11.91 1.81 -4.18
CA LEU A 17 12.60 2.78 -5.05
C LEU A 17 14.00 3.08 -4.55
N VAL A 18 14.16 3.35 -3.25
CA VAL A 18 15.48 3.63 -2.64
C VAL A 18 16.42 2.43 -2.81
N TYR A 19 15.95 1.22 -2.53
CA TYR A 19 16.76 -0.01 -2.71
C TYR A 19 17.13 -0.24 -4.18
N SER A 20 16.23 0.02 -5.12
CA SER A 20 16.52 -0.13 -6.56
C SER A 20 17.58 0.87 -7.02
N VAL A 21 17.48 2.14 -6.62
CA VAL A 21 18.46 3.18 -6.98
C VAL A 21 19.82 2.86 -6.35
N LEU A 22 19.83 2.53 -5.07
CA LEU A 22 21.05 2.19 -4.36
C LEU A 22 21.74 0.96 -4.97
N GLY A 23 20.96 -0.08 -5.28
CA GLY A 23 21.45 -1.28 -5.94
C GLY A 23 22.07 -0.98 -7.30
N ALA A 24 21.42 -0.17 -8.12
CA ALA A 24 21.94 0.25 -9.43
C ALA A 24 23.26 1.03 -9.31
N LEU A 25 23.36 1.92 -8.32
CA LEU A 25 24.60 2.67 -8.06
C LEU A 25 25.77 1.74 -7.64
N PHE A 26 25.52 0.76 -6.78
CA PHE A 26 26.55 -0.21 -6.37
C PHE A 26 26.99 -1.10 -7.53
N VAL A 27 26.08 -1.56 -8.38
CA VAL A 27 26.44 -2.31 -9.58
C VAL A 27 27.30 -1.47 -10.53
N ALA A 28 26.87 -0.22 -10.80
CA ALA A 28 27.64 0.69 -11.65
C ALA A 28 29.05 0.96 -11.09
N LEU A 29 29.15 1.19 -9.78
CA LEU A 29 30.42 1.40 -9.10
C LEU A 29 31.32 0.15 -9.22
N GLY A 30 30.77 -1.05 -9.03
CA GLY A 30 31.50 -2.31 -9.20
C GLY A 30 32.07 -2.47 -10.61
N ILE A 31 31.30 -2.12 -11.64
CA ILE A 31 31.73 -2.15 -13.06
C ILE A 31 32.86 -1.14 -13.29
N VAL A 32 32.71 0.11 -12.84
CA VAL A 32 33.75 1.14 -13.00
C VAL A 32 35.04 0.72 -12.34
N LEU A 33 35.01 0.20 -11.11
CA LEU A 33 36.21 -0.28 -10.41
C LEU A 33 36.86 -1.47 -11.11
N ALA A 34 36.05 -2.38 -11.71
CA ALA A 34 36.57 -3.49 -12.48
C ALA A 34 37.37 -3.07 -13.72
N LEU A 35 36.96 -1.95 -14.33
CA LEU A 35 37.61 -1.43 -15.52
C LEU A 35 38.84 -0.55 -15.24
N THR A 36 38.93 0.01 -14.03
CA THR A 36 39.97 1.00 -13.68
C THR A 36 41.12 0.44 -12.84
N LEU A 37 40.91 -0.65 -12.10
CA LEU A 37 41.89 -1.24 -11.18
C LEU A 37 42.40 -2.60 -11.71
N GLU A 38 43.68 -2.88 -11.48
CA GLU A 38 44.29 -4.18 -11.85
C GLU A 38 43.63 -5.36 -11.09
N GLU A 39 43.23 -5.14 -9.83
CA GLU A 39 42.49 -6.12 -9.02
C GLU A 39 40.95 -5.84 -9.04
N GLY A 40 40.45 -5.13 -10.04
CA GLY A 40 39.07 -4.67 -10.14
C GLY A 40 38.03 -5.78 -10.12
N LEU A 41 38.42 -7.01 -10.50
CA LEU A 41 37.52 -8.16 -10.49
C LEU A 41 36.97 -8.44 -9.07
N LEU A 42 37.82 -8.36 -8.04
CA LEU A 42 37.41 -8.57 -6.65
C LEU A 42 36.40 -7.52 -6.21
N PHE A 43 36.63 -6.26 -6.54
CA PHE A 43 35.71 -5.17 -6.25
C PHE A 43 34.37 -5.32 -7.00
N CYS A 44 34.41 -5.77 -8.26
CA CYS A 44 33.21 -6.07 -9.03
C CYS A 44 32.35 -7.16 -8.37
N VAL A 45 32.96 -8.23 -7.88
CA VAL A 45 32.24 -9.31 -7.20
C VAL A 45 31.59 -8.82 -5.89
N ILE A 46 32.32 -8.04 -5.10
CA ILE A 46 31.83 -7.54 -3.81
C ILE A 46 30.73 -6.50 -4.03
N PHE A 47 31.04 -5.40 -4.73
CA PHE A 47 30.06 -4.30 -4.91
C PHE A 47 28.93 -4.68 -5.86
N GLY A 48 29.23 -5.42 -6.94
CA GLY A 48 28.22 -5.93 -7.86
C GLY A 48 27.30 -6.94 -7.19
N GLY A 49 27.82 -7.85 -6.37
CA GLY A 49 27.03 -8.82 -5.61
C GLY A 49 26.08 -8.16 -4.61
N ILE A 50 26.59 -7.21 -3.80
CA ILE A 50 25.77 -6.44 -2.87
C ILE A 50 24.70 -5.63 -3.64
N GLY A 51 25.10 -4.91 -4.70
CA GLY A 51 24.20 -4.12 -5.52
C GLY A 51 23.08 -4.94 -6.16
N LEU A 52 23.39 -6.16 -6.61
CA LEU A 52 22.41 -7.07 -7.21
C LEU A 52 21.38 -7.54 -6.17
N ILE A 53 21.80 -7.82 -4.94
CA ILE A 53 20.88 -8.18 -3.85
C ILE A 53 19.90 -7.02 -3.57
N PHE A 54 20.40 -5.79 -3.42
CA PHE A 54 19.55 -4.61 -3.21
C PHE A 54 18.61 -4.36 -4.37
N LEU A 55 19.06 -4.55 -5.61
CA LEU A 55 18.25 -4.38 -6.81
C LEU A 55 17.11 -5.40 -6.86
N ILE A 56 17.37 -6.66 -6.57
CA ILE A 56 16.36 -7.72 -6.52
C ILE A 56 15.32 -7.40 -5.44
N LEU A 57 15.74 -7.03 -4.22
CA LEU A 57 14.85 -6.67 -3.13
C LEU A 57 13.97 -5.45 -3.52
N GLY A 58 14.56 -4.43 -4.14
CA GLY A 58 13.84 -3.27 -4.64
C GLY A 58 12.76 -3.62 -5.64
N ILE A 59 13.09 -4.48 -6.64
CA ILE A 59 12.12 -4.95 -7.64
C ILE A 59 10.98 -5.75 -6.99
N ILE A 60 11.29 -6.61 -6.02
CA ILE A 60 10.27 -7.39 -5.30
C ILE A 60 9.29 -6.45 -4.57
N PHE A 61 9.80 -5.45 -3.83
CA PHE A 61 8.94 -4.50 -3.12
C PHE A 61 8.06 -3.68 -4.06
N LEU A 62 8.61 -3.19 -5.16
CA LEU A 62 7.85 -2.48 -6.20
C LEU A 62 6.80 -3.39 -6.85
N GLY A 63 7.14 -4.63 -7.15
CA GLY A 63 6.24 -5.61 -7.76
C GLY A 63 5.06 -5.98 -6.86
N VAL A 64 5.30 -6.18 -5.55
CA VAL A 64 4.24 -6.45 -4.58
C VAL A 64 3.26 -5.28 -4.50
N GLU A 65 3.78 -4.05 -4.46
CA GLU A 65 2.93 -2.87 -4.38
C GLU A 65 2.15 -2.62 -5.68
N TYR A 66 2.78 -2.82 -6.82
CA TYR A 66 2.12 -2.72 -8.13
C TYR A 66 0.95 -3.72 -8.23
N ARG A 67 1.16 -4.97 -7.81
CA ARG A 67 0.10 -5.99 -7.79
C ARG A 67 -1.07 -5.60 -6.90
N LYS A 68 -0.80 -5.06 -5.70
CA LYS A 68 -1.85 -4.59 -4.79
C LYS A 68 -2.71 -3.49 -5.42
N ARG A 69 -2.07 -2.50 -6.05
CA ARG A 69 -2.78 -1.41 -6.73
C ARG A 69 -3.62 -1.93 -7.89
N LYS A 70 -3.03 -2.75 -8.74
CA LYS A 70 -3.72 -3.34 -9.89
C LYS A 70 -4.93 -4.19 -9.46
N ASN A 71 -4.79 -4.98 -8.40
CA ASN A 71 -5.91 -5.76 -7.87
C ASN A 71 -7.03 -4.84 -7.35
N ALA A 72 -6.71 -3.75 -6.65
CA ALA A 72 -7.70 -2.77 -6.21
C ALA A 72 -8.42 -2.11 -7.38
N GLU A 73 -7.67 -1.70 -8.42
CA GLU A 73 -8.23 -1.13 -9.66
C GLU A 73 -9.18 -2.11 -10.37
N GLN A 74 -8.81 -3.38 -10.48
CA GLN A 74 -9.64 -4.42 -11.09
C GLN A 74 -10.92 -4.66 -10.29
N LEU A 75 -10.84 -4.66 -8.96
CA LEU A 75 -12.01 -4.81 -8.09
C LEU A 75 -12.97 -3.62 -8.24
N ILE A 76 -12.45 -2.40 -8.29
CA ILE A 76 -13.25 -1.20 -8.53
C ILE A 76 -13.89 -1.25 -9.94
N ALA A 77 -13.12 -1.63 -10.96
CA ALA A 77 -13.58 -1.74 -12.33
C ALA A 77 -14.67 -2.81 -12.52
N SER A 78 -14.66 -3.88 -11.72
CA SER A 78 -15.71 -4.92 -11.74
C SER A 78 -17.09 -4.38 -11.36
N GLY A 79 -17.15 -3.25 -10.67
CA GLY A 79 -18.39 -2.59 -10.24
C GLY A 79 -19.19 -3.33 -9.18
N ARG A 80 -18.72 -4.49 -8.70
CA ARG A 80 -19.40 -5.29 -7.68
C ARG A 80 -19.04 -4.75 -6.30
N TYR A 81 -20.01 -4.23 -5.59
CA TYR A 81 -19.78 -3.72 -4.23
C TYR A 81 -20.96 -4.03 -3.31
N VAL A 82 -20.68 -4.05 -2.03
CA VAL A 82 -21.66 -4.08 -0.95
C VAL A 82 -21.46 -2.87 -0.05
N TRP A 83 -22.53 -2.44 0.60
CA TRP A 83 -22.45 -1.40 1.61
C TRP A 83 -22.11 -2.02 2.95
N GLY A 84 -20.96 -1.68 3.48
CA GLY A 84 -20.53 -2.06 4.81
C GLY A 84 -20.61 -0.88 5.76
N THR A 85 -20.88 -1.15 7.04
CA THR A 85 -20.92 -0.15 8.10
C THR A 85 -19.62 -0.16 8.89
N ILE A 86 -19.03 1.00 9.15
CA ILE A 86 -17.84 1.11 9.97
C ILE A 86 -18.20 0.73 11.41
N ALA A 87 -17.71 -0.43 11.87
CA ALA A 87 -17.90 -0.93 13.21
C ALA A 87 -16.91 -0.32 14.19
N ASP A 88 -15.63 -0.23 13.77
CA ASP A 88 -14.56 0.30 14.60
C ASP A 88 -13.41 0.85 13.76
N TRP A 89 -12.46 1.51 14.41
CA TRP A 89 -11.22 1.99 13.81
C TRP A 89 -10.04 1.75 14.73
N ARG A 90 -8.86 1.51 14.16
CA ARG A 90 -7.63 1.29 14.91
C ARG A 90 -6.50 2.14 14.36
N VAL A 91 -5.71 2.71 15.25
CA VAL A 91 -4.49 3.44 14.89
C VAL A 91 -3.40 2.43 14.51
N ASN A 92 -2.84 2.58 13.33
CA ASN A 92 -1.69 1.78 12.90
C ASN A 92 -0.40 2.41 13.44
N ARG A 93 0.02 2.00 14.63
CA ARG A 93 1.22 2.51 15.30
C ARG A 93 2.52 2.04 14.66
N SER A 94 2.47 1.07 13.74
CA SER A 94 3.66 0.58 13.04
C SER A 94 4.17 1.54 11.97
N ILE A 95 3.36 2.52 11.60
CA ILE A 95 3.70 3.50 10.56
C ILE A 95 3.41 4.89 11.14
N GLU A 96 4.40 5.78 11.05
CA GLU A 96 4.25 7.19 11.33
C GLU A 96 4.54 7.99 10.06
N VAL A 97 3.65 8.89 9.69
CA VAL A 97 3.81 9.76 8.52
C VAL A 97 3.52 11.19 8.92
N CYS A 98 4.52 12.05 8.83
CA CYS A 98 4.43 13.46 9.22
C CYS A 98 3.91 13.66 10.66
N GLY A 99 4.44 12.88 11.62
CA GLY A 99 4.06 12.98 13.04
C GLY A 99 2.67 12.44 13.37
N ARG A 100 2.02 11.72 12.45
CA ARG A 100 0.70 11.13 12.64
C ARG A 100 0.67 9.67 12.26
N HIS A 101 -0.07 8.89 13.04
CA HIS A 101 -0.31 7.48 12.73
C HIS A 101 -1.58 7.35 11.87
N PRO A 102 -1.49 6.65 10.73
CA PRO A 102 -2.66 6.36 9.92
C PRO A 102 -3.62 5.44 10.66
N ILE A 103 -4.89 5.48 10.29
CA ILE A 103 -5.91 4.60 10.87
C ILE A 103 -6.34 3.53 9.87
N VAL A 104 -6.81 2.42 10.41
CA VAL A 104 -7.42 1.32 9.66
C VAL A 104 -8.85 1.18 10.14
N LEU A 105 -9.81 1.17 9.22
CA LEU A 105 -11.22 0.98 9.51
C LEU A 105 -11.54 -0.51 9.54
N LEU A 106 -12.38 -0.91 10.50
CA LEU A 106 -13.02 -2.21 10.55
C LEU A 106 -14.46 -2.04 10.09
N VAL A 107 -14.79 -2.63 8.94
CA VAL A 107 -16.09 -2.52 8.30
C VAL A 107 -16.85 -3.83 8.47
N ARG A 108 -18.08 -3.77 8.96
CA ARG A 108 -18.99 -4.91 9.12
C ARG A 108 -20.02 -4.90 8.00
N TYR A 109 -20.26 -6.06 7.43
CA TYR A 109 -21.33 -6.33 6.48
C TYR A 109 -22.06 -7.61 6.90
N VAL A 110 -23.37 -7.60 6.83
CA VAL A 110 -24.21 -8.78 7.08
C VAL A 110 -24.81 -9.20 5.76
N ASP A 111 -24.57 -10.43 5.36
CA ASP A 111 -25.10 -10.99 4.11
C ASP A 111 -26.59 -11.36 4.24
N GLY A 112 -27.22 -11.74 3.12
CA GLY A 112 -28.62 -12.17 3.09
C GLY A 112 -28.90 -13.45 3.88
N ARG A 113 -27.88 -14.16 4.37
CA ARG A 113 -27.98 -15.36 5.22
C ARG A 113 -27.78 -15.06 6.70
N GLY A 114 -27.56 -13.78 7.05
CA GLY A 114 -27.28 -13.34 8.42
C GLY A 114 -25.84 -13.56 8.87
N GLN A 115 -24.91 -13.93 7.98
CA GLN A 115 -23.49 -14.07 8.31
C GLN A 115 -22.83 -12.70 8.36
N GLU A 116 -22.02 -12.47 9.38
CA GLU A 116 -21.25 -11.24 9.53
C GLU A 116 -19.88 -11.39 8.89
N HIS A 117 -19.55 -10.45 8.00
CA HIS A 117 -18.25 -10.33 7.35
C HIS A 117 -17.55 -9.08 7.84
N PHE A 118 -16.26 -9.19 8.17
CA PHE A 118 -15.42 -8.08 8.62
C PHE A 118 -14.32 -7.81 7.62
N PHE A 119 -14.26 -6.55 7.16
CA PHE A 119 -13.27 -6.07 6.21
C PHE A 119 -12.36 -5.03 6.84
N ARG A 120 -11.10 -5.05 6.45
CA ARG A 120 -10.12 -4.04 6.88
C ARG A 120 -9.83 -3.10 5.72
N SER A 121 -9.89 -1.80 5.97
CA SER A 121 -9.48 -0.80 4.99
C SER A 121 -7.95 -0.76 4.84
N PRO A 122 -7.44 -0.21 3.72
CA PRO A 122 -6.07 0.29 3.67
C PRO A 122 -5.81 1.30 4.79
N SER A 123 -4.54 1.59 5.07
CA SER A 123 -4.16 2.64 6.02
C SER A 123 -4.56 4.01 5.48
N LEU A 124 -5.42 4.71 6.19
CA LEU A 124 -5.98 6.01 5.80
C LEU A 124 -5.35 7.14 6.60
N ARG A 125 -5.06 8.26 5.94
CA ARG A 125 -4.54 9.48 6.57
C ARG A 125 -5.68 10.41 6.99
N ILE A 126 -6.59 9.90 7.81
CA ILE A 126 -7.70 10.68 8.37
C ILE A 126 -7.61 10.67 9.90
N VAL A 127 -8.21 11.67 10.52
CA VAL A 127 -8.31 11.72 11.98
C VAL A 127 -9.35 10.69 12.43
N GLY A 128 -8.92 9.73 13.25
CA GLY A 128 -9.82 8.77 13.88
C GLY A 128 -10.72 9.49 14.89
N GLY A 129 -11.99 9.09 14.93
CA GLY A 129 -12.92 9.66 15.89
C GLY A 129 -14.24 8.88 15.92
N PRO A 130 -15.05 9.07 16.99
CA PRO A 130 -16.31 8.37 17.16
C PRO A 130 -17.31 8.64 16.02
N GLN A 131 -17.16 9.77 15.33
CA GLN A 131 -17.99 10.15 14.17
C GLN A 131 -17.83 9.22 12.95
N LEU A 132 -16.81 8.35 12.95
CA LEU A 132 -16.59 7.38 11.88
C LEU A 132 -17.47 6.14 12.04
N ARG A 133 -17.84 5.81 13.28
CA ARG A 133 -18.70 4.64 13.56
C ARG A 133 -20.10 4.86 12.98
N GLY A 134 -20.65 3.81 12.40
CA GLY A 134 -21.98 3.84 11.79
C GLY A 134 -22.02 4.42 10.38
N LYS A 135 -20.95 5.06 9.89
CA LYS A 135 -20.89 5.50 8.49
C LYS A 135 -20.83 4.31 7.55
N GLN A 136 -21.46 4.44 6.39
CA GLN A 136 -21.43 3.42 5.34
C GLN A 136 -20.28 3.68 4.37
N VAL A 137 -19.61 2.60 3.96
CA VAL A 137 -18.55 2.61 2.97
C VAL A 137 -18.76 1.50 1.95
N ARG A 138 -18.30 1.71 0.72
CA ARG A 138 -18.37 0.70 -0.33
C ARG A 138 -17.23 -0.30 -0.15
N VAL A 139 -17.57 -1.58 -0.16
CA VAL A 139 -16.62 -2.68 -0.16
C VAL A 139 -16.74 -3.39 -1.51
N TYR A 140 -15.74 -3.22 -2.37
CA TYR A 140 -15.66 -3.92 -3.64
C TYR A 140 -15.12 -5.32 -3.40
N TYR A 141 -15.69 -6.32 -4.10
CA TYR A 141 -15.30 -7.71 -3.96
C TYR A 141 -15.20 -8.40 -5.32
N GLY A 142 -14.27 -9.37 -5.40
CA GLY A 142 -14.09 -10.18 -6.61
C GLY A 142 -14.85 -11.50 -6.53
N ASP A 143 -14.78 -12.15 -5.37
CA ASP A 143 -15.32 -13.49 -5.17
C ASP A 143 -16.48 -13.48 -4.17
N PRO A 144 -17.47 -14.40 -4.31
CA PRO A 144 -18.59 -14.52 -3.36
C PRO A 144 -18.15 -14.79 -1.91
N ASP A 145 -16.97 -15.39 -1.74
CA ASP A 145 -16.38 -15.71 -0.42
C ASP A 145 -15.68 -14.50 0.23
N PHE A 146 -15.69 -13.33 -0.42
CA PHE A 146 -15.05 -12.10 0.05
C PHE A 146 -13.54 -12.23 0.38
N ARG A 147 -12.83 -13.18 -0.24
CA ARG A 147 -11.38 -13.34 -0.04
C ARG A 147 -10.57 -12.21 -0.67
N HIS A 148 -11.01 -11.74 -1.83
CA HIS A 148 -10.43 -10.60 -2.53
C HIS A 148 -11.40 -9.43 -2.45
N TYR A 149 -11.05 -8.44 -1.63
CA TYR A 149 -11.89 -7.26 -1.43
C TYR A 149 -11.05 -5.98 -1.34
N TYR A 150 -11.71 -4.86 -1.59
CA TYR A 150 -11.15 -3.52 -1.44
C TYR A 150 -12.19 -2.61 -0.78
N VAL A 151 -11.82 -1.98 0.33
CA VAL A 151 -12.66 -1.01 1.03
C VAL A 151 -12.38 0.38 0.47
N ALA A 152 -13.32 0.93 -0.27
CA ALA A 152 -13.26 2.30 -0.77
C ALA A 152 -13.74 3.25 0.33
N ALA A 153 -12.80 3.76 1.10
CA ALA A 153 -13.05 4.79 2.08
C ALA A 153 -12.78 6.15 1.44
N ASP A 154 -13.84 6.80 0.96
CA ASP A 154 -13.75 8.16 0.44
C ASP A 154 -13.43 9.11 1.60
N CYS A 155 -12.19 9.58 1.66
CA CYS A 155 -11.73 10.44 2.75
C CYS A 155 -12.56 11.70 2.89
N GLU A 156 -13.04 12.27 1.78
CA GLU A 156 -13.93 13.45 1.77
C GLU A 156 -15.26 13.15 2.45
N ALA A 157 -15.88 12.01 2.11
CA ALA A 157 -17.15 11.60 2.71
C ALA A 157 -17.01 11.26 4.20
N LEU A 158 -15.84 10.79 4.63
CA LEU A 158 -15.59 10.38 6.02
C LEU A 158 -15.16 11.54 6.92
N SER A 159 -14.33 12.45 6.43
CA SER A 159 -13.72 13.52 7.24
C SER A 159 -14.32 14.90 7.01
N GLY A 160 -15.07 15.08 5.91
CA GLY A 160 -15.57 16.39 5.49
C GLY A 160 -14.49 17.37 5.02
N ARG A 161 -13.24 16.87 4.81
CA ARG A 161 -12.11 17.65 4.30
C ARG A 161 -11.42 16.88 3.19
N SER A 162 -10.92 17.60 2.19
CA SER A 162 -10.13 16.98 1.11
C SER A 162 -8.89 16.27 1.66
N CYS A 163 -8.56 15.11 1.15
CA CYS A 163 -7.39 14.31 1.56
C CYS A 163 -6.02 14.94 1.21
N GLY A 164 -5.97 16.19 0.82
CA GLY A 164 -4.77 16.88 0.35
C GLY A 164 -4.27 18.02 1.21
N GLU A 165 -5.01 18.44 2.21
CA GLU A 165 -4.64 19.57 3.04
C GLU A 165 -4.23 19.13 4.45
N ILE A 166 -3.00 18.57 4.55
CA ILE A 166 -2.16 18.68 5.76
C ILE A 166 -0.69 18.55 5.31
#